data_fb0bc4581199f09b4322f6b7ceaa1fc1
#
_entry.id   fb0bc4581199f09b4322f6b7ceaa1fc1
#
_cell.length_a   1.000
_cell.length_b   1.000
_cell.length_c   1.000
_cell.angle_alpha   90.00
_cell.angle_beta   90.00
_cell.angle_gamma   90.00
#
_symmetry.space_group_name_H-M   'P 1'
#
loop_
_entity.id
_entity.type
_entity.pdbx_description
1 polymer ?
#
loop_
_entity_poly.entity_id
_entity_poly.type
_entity_poly.pdbx_seq_one_letter_code
_entity_poly.pdbx_strand_id
1 'polypeptide(L)'
;LGAAARTRYLAAGNRRAQRLPSLAQASCLPYPAISDAAGLHATSGAPRAKQVAWQCEDAIDDPQRVAALALEAAEQGARVLVIRNTVPAAVATLAALEAATPNAAWLFNRDGVITLHHSRFSREDRPMLDATVEAQLGKGRPSGPLIVVGTQTLEQSLDLDADFLITDLCPMDVLLQRVGRLHRHANQRPEAYRIAQVVVLTPLG
;
A
#
# COMPACT_ATOMS: atom_id res chain seq x y z
N LEU A 1 -12.81 -12.92 13.78
CA LEU A 1 -13.47 -14.16 13.30
C LEU A 1 -14.97 -13.93 13.22
N GLY A 2 -15.61 -14.13 12.02
CA GLY A 2 -17.06 -14.04 11.88
C GLY A 2 -17.81 -15.04 12.78
N ALA A 3 -19.06 -14.75 13.14
CA ALA A 3 -19.84 -15.55 14.07
C ALA A 3 -19.87 -17.05 13.69
N ALA A 4 -20.03 -17.39 12.41
CA ALA A 4 -20.04 -18.77 11.93
C ALA A 4 -18.68 -19.49 12.11
N ALA A 5 -17.56 -18.81 11.88
CA ALA A 5 -16.24 -19.37 12.09
C ALA A 5 -15.96 -19.61 13.57
N ARG A 6 -16.40 -18.69 14.44
CA ARG A 6 -16.31 -18.84 15.88
C ARG A 6 -17.12 -20.03 16.39
N THR A 7 -18.36 -20.20 15.92
CA THR A 7 -19.22 -21.34 16.31
C THR A 7 -18.57 -22.68 15.94
N ARG A 8 -17.99 -22.80 14.73
CA ARG A 8 -17.24 -24.00 14.32
C ARG A 8 -16.01 -24.25 15.19
N TYR A 9 -15.29 -23.20 15.55
CA TYR A 9 -14.08 -23.29 16.38
C TYR A 9 -14.39 -23.71 17.82
N LEU A 10 -15.49 -23.24 18.38
CA LEU A 10 -16.00 -23.65 19.70
C LEU A 10 -16.53 -25.09 19.67
N ALA A 11 -17.26 -25.47 18.62
CA ALA A 11 -17.78 -26.83 18.45
C ALA A 11 -16.65 -27.89 18.33
N ALA A 12 -15.48 -27.49 17.84
CA ALA A 12 -14.29 -28.36 17.78
C ALA A 12 -13.61 -28.57 19.17
N GLY A 13 -14.17 -28.07 20.25
CA GLY A 13 -13.65 -28.25 21.63
C GLY A 13 -12.36 -27.47 21.92
N ASN A 14 -12.07 -26.44 21.12
CA ASN A 14 -10.83 -25.67 21.26
C ASN A 14 -10.88 -24.76 22.50
N ARG A 15 -10.17 -25.14 23.57
CA ARG A 15 -10.10 -24.38 24.84
C ARG A 15 -9.63 -22.94 24.67
N ARG A 16 -8.82 -22.65 23.63
CA ARG A 16 -8.34 -21.30 23.35
C ARG A 16 -9.45 -20.41 22.81
N ALA A 17 -10.38 -20.96 22.03
CA ALA A 17 -11.54 -20.24 21.52
C ALA A 17 -12.58 -19.91 22.59
N GLN A 18 -12.65 -20.69 23.67
CA GLN A 18 -13.55 -20.43 24.81
C GLN A 18 -13.16 -19.14 25.57
N ARG A 19 -11.91 -18.71 25.48
CA ARG A 19 -11.41 -17.48 26.12
C ARG A 19 -11.58 -16.22 25.24
N LEU A 20 -12.05 -16.37 24.00
CA LEU A 20 -12.29 -15.22 23.14
C LEU A 20 -13.55 -14.45 23.61
N PRO A 21 -13.50 -13.12 23.66
CA PRO A 21 -14.67 -12.31 23.99
C PRO A 21 -15.80 -12.55 22.99
N SER A 22 -17.06 -12.34 23.40
CA SER A 22 -18.19 -12.34 22.47
C SER A 22 -18.03 -11.22 21.44
N LEU A 23 -18.77 -11.27 20.30
CA LEU A 23 -18.72 -10.19 19.31
C LEU A 23 -19.13 -8.84 19.92
N ALA A 24 -20.15 -8.84 20.79
CA ALA A 24 -20.59 -7.65 21.52
C ALA A 24 -19.50 -7.12 22.46
N GLN A 25 -18.81 -8.01 23.18
CA GLN A 25 -17.67 -7.63 24.01
C GLN A 25 -16.49 -7.15 23.18
N ALA A 26 -16.22 -7.80 22.04
CA ALA A 26 -15.12 -7.40 21.15
C ALA A 26 -15.33 -6.02 20.53
N SER A 27 -16.57 -5.64 20.22
CA SER A 27 -16.88 -4.29 19.71
C SER A 27 -16.76 -3.17 20.75
N CYS A 28 -16.77 -3.53 22.05
CA CYS A 28 -16.58 -2.58 23.15
C CYS A 28 -15.11 -2.50 23.61
N LEU A 29 -14.20 -3.28 23.02
CA LEU A 29 -12.78 -3.22 23.40
C LEU A 29 -12.14 -1.93 22.92
N PRO A 30 -11.23 -1.35 23.72
CA PRO A 30 -10.52 -0.15 23.30
C PRO A 30 -9.69 -0.40 22.03
N TYR A 31 -9.66 0.60 21.16
CA TYR A 31 -8.81 0.59 19.97
C TYR A 31 -8.18 1.99 19.80
N PRO A 32 -6.87 2.10 19.58
CA PRO A 32 -5.89 1.00 19.55
C PRO A 32 -5.59 0.42 20.96
N ALA A 33 -5.23 -0.87 21.01
CA ALA A 33 -4.91 -1.56 22.25
C ALA A 33 -3.77 -2.58 22.04
N ILE A 34 -3.01 -2.82 23.11
CA ILE A 34 -1.99 -3.87 23.18
C ILE A 34 -2.57 -5.03 23.99
N SER A 35 -2.42 -6.26 23.48
CA SER A 35 -2.82 -7.48 24.18
C SER A 35 -1.59 -8.27 24.57
N ASP A 36 -1.49 -8.63 25.86
CA ASP A 36 -0.45 -9.49 26.40
C ASP A 36 -1.04 -10.62 27.30
N ALA A 37 -0.20 -11.31 28.04
CA ALA A 37 -0.63 -12.39 28.94
C ALA A 37 -1.47 -11.88 30.13
N ALA A 38 -1.34 -10.62 30.52
CA ALA A 38 -2.08 -9.99 31.61
C ALA A 38 -3.44 -9.44 31.17
N GLY A 39 -3.64 -9.23 29.84
CA GLY A 39 -4.92 -8.76 29.31
C GLY A 39 -4.81 -7.78 28.15
N LEU A 40 -5.84 -6.93 28.02
CA LEU A 40 -5.95 -5.91 27.00
C LEU A 40 -5.70 -4.53 27.62
N HIS A 41 -4.73 -3.80 27.08
CA HIS A 41 -4.33 -2.49 27.57
C HIS A 41 -4.62 -1.43 26.50
N ALA A 42 -5.48 -0.45 26.81
CA ALA A 42 -5.68 0.70 25.94
C ALA A 42 -4.38 1.50 25.78
N THR A 43 -4.04 1.87 24.55
CA THR A 43 -2.90 2.76 24.33
C THR A 43 -3.32 4.22 24.54
N SER A 44 -2.45 5.02 25.15
CA SER A 44 -2.72 6.43 25.47
C SER A 44 -2.59 7.40 24.28
N GLY A 45 -2.43 6.90 23.06
CA GLY A 45 -2.27 7.72 21.86
C GLY A 45 -3.60 7.91 21.12
N ALA A 46 -4.06 9.14 20.96
CA ALA A 46 -5.12 9.41 19.98
C ALA A 46 -4.65 8.97 18.60
N PRO A 47 -5.46 8.21 17.83
CA PRO A 47 -5.11 7.88 16.45
C PRO A 47 -4.91 9.18 15.67
N ARG A 48 -3.78 9.33 14.98
CA ARG A 48 -3.59 10.47 14.10
C ARG A 48 -4.62 10.36 12.97
N ALA A 49 -5.57 11.28 12.95
CA ALA A 49 -6.51 11.39 11.85
C ALA A 49 -5.71 11.71 10.57
N LYS A 50 -5.82 10.84 9.58
CA LYS A 50 -5.20 10.99 8.27
C LYS A 50 -6.28 11.43 7.30
N GLN A 51 -6.06 12.59 6.69
CA GLN A 51 -6.90 13.04 5.59
C GLN A 51 -6.38 12.42 4.29
N VAL A 52 -7.28 11.86 3.50
CA VAL A 52 -6.99 11.27 2.20
C VAL A 52 -7.98 11.81 1.19
N ALA A 53 -7.51 12.44 0.13
CA ALA A 53 -8.31 12.81 -1.02
C ALA A 53 -8.44 11.60 -1.95
N TRP A 54 -9.67 11.27 -2.33
CA TRP A 54 -10.01 10.11 -3.15
C TRP A 54 -10.52 10.55 -4.50
N GLN A 55 -10.03 9.88 -5.53
CA GLN A 55 -10.52 10.01 -6.90
C GLN A 55 -10.68 8.62 -7.51
N CYS A 56 -11.75 8.42 -8.28
CA CYS A 56 -11.92 7.25 -9.14
C CYS A 56 -11.60 7.65 -10.57
N GLU A 57 -10.94 6.76 -11.31
CA GLU A 57 -10.57 6.96 -12.71
C GLU A 57 -10.86 5.68 -13.50
N ASP A 58 -11.63 5.79 -14.58
CA ASP A 58 -12.01 4.64 -15.41
C ASP A 58 -10.87 4.27 -16.36
N ALA A 59 -9.77 3.77 -15.80
CA ALA A 59 -8.51 3.54 -16.50
C ALA A 59 -7.79 2.24 -16.06
N ILE A 60 -8.52 1.27 -15.47
CA ILE A 60 -7.89 0.03 -15.00
C ILE A 60 -7.22 -0.76 -16.13
N ASP A 61 -7.73 -0.66 -17.34
CA ASP A 61 -7.22 -1.34 -18.54
C ASP A 61 -6.41 -0.40 -19.46
N ASP A 62 -6.13 0.83 -19.00
CA ASP A 62 -5.35 1.84 -19.76
C ASP A 62 -4.00 2.13 -19.09
N PRO A 63 -2.94 1.37 -19.42
CA PRO A 63 -1.62 1.56 -18.83
C PRO A 63 -1.00 2.91 -19.20
N GLN A 64 -1.37 3.51 -20.34
CA GLN A 64 -0.89 4.83 -20.79
C GLN A 64 -1.45 5.92 -19.90
N ARG A 65 -2.75 5.85 -19.57
CA ARG A 65 -3.37 6.79 -18.64
C ARG A 65 -2.79 6.67 -17.23
N VAL A 66 -2.57 5.44 -16.75
CA VAL A 66 -1.92 5.19 -15.46
C VAL A 66 -0.50 5.76 -15.42
N ALA A 67 0.26 5.58 -16.50
CA ALA A 67 1.60 6.15 -16.64
C ALA A 67 1.56 7.69 -16.63
N ALA A 68 0.63 8.30 -17.35
CA ALA A 68 0.46 9.75 -17.39
C ALA A 68 0.17 10.33 -15.99
N LEU A 69 -0.75 9.73 -15.22
CA LEU A 69 -1.04 10.13 -13.84
C LEU A 69 0.19 10.05 -12.93
N ALA A 70 0.97 8.98 -13.08
CA ALA A 70 2.17 8.79 -12.25
C ALA A 70 3.28 9.78 -12.62
N LEU A 71 3.48 10.06 -13.92
CA LEU A 71 4.48 11.02 -14.39
C LEU A 71 4.11 12.45 -13.98
N GLU A 72 2.85 12.84 -14.14
CA GLU A 72 2.36 14.16 -13.72
C GLU A 72 2.63 14.40 -12.22
N ALA A 73 2.41 13.38 -11.39
CA ALA A 73 2.73 13.48 -9.98
C ALA A 73 4.24 13.54 -9.71
N ALA A 74 5.04 12.77 -10.44
CA ALA A 74 6.50 12.78 -10.32
C ALA A 74 7.10 14.13 -10.77
N GLU A 75 6.56 14.78 -11.80
CA GLU A 75 6.95 16.13 -12.23
C GLU A 75 6.78 17.16 -11.13
N GLN A 76 5.77 16.98 -10.26
CA GLN A 76 5.54 17.80 -9.08
C GLN A 76 6.41 17.38 -7.88
N GLY A 77 7.35 16.44 -8.08
CA GLY A 77 8.30 15.97 -7.08
C GLY A 77 7.78 14.84 -6.19
N ALA A 78 6.62 14.26 -6.48
CA ALA A 78 6.01 13.23 -5.65
C ALA A 78 6.71 11.88 -5.77
N ARG A 79 6.67 11.12 -4.68
CA ARG A 79 6.96 9.69 -4.67
C ARG A 79 5.67 8.91 -4.83
N VAL A 80 5.54 8.29 -5.98
CA VAL A 80 4.33 7.62 -6.45
C VAL A 80 4.45 6.13 -6.23
N LEU A 81 3.40 5.54 -5.64
CA LEU A 81 3.24 4.11 -5.51
C LEU A 81 2.11 3.65 -6.42
N VAL A 82 2.41 2.78 -7.38
CA VAL A 82 1.42 2.20 -8.29
C VAL A 82 1.25 0.72 -7.95
N ILE A 83 0.05 0.33 -7.47
CA ILE A 83 -0.26 -1.07 -7.11
C ILE A 83 -1.31 -1.61 -8.07
N ARG A 84 -0.88 -2.54 -8.94
CA ARG A 84 -1.76 -3.23 -9.87
C ARG A 84 -2.19 -4.59 -9.31
N ASN A 85 -3.39 -5.05 -9.65
CA ASN A 85 -3.89 -6.33 -9.18
C ASN A 85 -3.21 -7.54 -9.84
N THR A 86 -2.61 -7.35 -11.02
CA THR A 86 -1.99 -8.43 -11.77
C THR A 86 -0.57 -8.06 -12.24
N VAL A 87 0.28 -9.07 -12.39
CA VAL A 87 1.63 -8.88 -12.94
C VAL A 87 1.60 -8.35 -14.38
N PRO A 88 0.74 -8.87 -15.30
CA PRO A 88 0.66 -8.30 -16.64
C PRO A 88 0.29 -6.81 -16.66
N ALA A 89 -0.66 -6.37 -15.83
CA ALA A 89 -1.00 -4.96 -15.72
C ALA A 89 0.15 -4.11 -15.18
N ALA A 90 0.90 -4.61 -14.19
CA ALA A 90 2.09 -3.92 -13.67
C ALA A 90 3.19 -3.81 -14.74
N VAL A 91 3.45 -4.87 -15.51
CA VAL A 91 4.41 -4.87 -16.62
C VAL A 91 3.99 -3.87 -17.70
N ALA A 92 2.72 -3.88 -18.13
CA ALA A 92 2.21 -2.94 -19.12
C ALA A 92 2.33 -1.48 -18.64
N THR A 93 2.06 -1.23 -17.36
CA THR A 93 2.22 0.11 -16.75
C THR A 93 3.69 0.55 -16.77
N LEU A 94 4.63 -0.34 -16.41
CA LEU A 94 6.05 -0.02 -16.45
C LEU A 94 6.50 0.28 -17.88
N ALA A 95 6.11 -0.54 -18.84
CA ALA A 95 6.45 -0.31 -20.27
C ALA A 95 5.91 1.06 -20.79
N ALA A 96 4.69 1.43 -20.38
CA ALA A 96 4.13 2.75 -20.71
C ALA A 96 4.91 3.89 -20.05
N LEU A 97 5.35 3.71 -18.80
CA LEU A 97 6.20 4.67 -18.08
C LEU A 97 7.57 4.83 -18.78
N GLU A 98 8.23 3.74 -19.14
CA GLU A 98 9.53 3.77 -19.83
C GLU A 98 9.44 4.49 -21.20
N ALA A 99 8.33 4.28 -21.92
CA ALA A 99 8.08 4.92 -23.19
C ALA A 99 7.80 6.43 -23.10
N ALA A 100 7.19 6.88 -22.00
CA ALA A 100 6.71 8.26 -21.85
C ALA A 100 7.57 9.12 -20.90
N THR A 101 8.42 8.53 -20.07
CA THR A 101 9.17 9.29 -19.07
C THR A 101 10.21 10.21 -19.69
N PRO A 102 10.26 11.49 -19.29
CA PRO A 102 11.31 12.40 -19.70
C PRO A 102 12.63 12.12 -18.95
N ASN A 103 12.58 11.40 -17.84
CA ASN A 103 13.75 11.11 -17.01
C ASN A 103 13.65 9.71 -16.39
N ALA A 104 14.46 8.80 -16.90
CA ALA A 104 14.51 7.41 -16.40
C ALA A 104 14.88 7.29 -14.90
N ALA A 105 15.57 8.31 -14.33
CA ALA A 105 15.90 8.33 -12.91
C ALA A 105 14.68 8.46 -11.97
N TRP A 106 13.51 8.81 -12.50
CA TRP A 106 12.25 8.80 -11.73
C TRP A 106 11.68 7.39 -11.55
N LEU A 107 12.10 6.45 -12.39
CA LEU A 107 11.62 5.07 -12.30
C LEU A 107 12.42 4.29 -11.26
N PHE A 108 11.72 3.51 -10.47
CA PHE A 108 12.36 2.61 -9.52
C PHE A 108 13.35 1.70 -10.23
N ASN A 109 14.57 1.69 -9.74
CA ASN A 109 15.61 0.82 -10.26
C ASN A 109 16.41 0.20 -9.13
N ARG A 110 17.05 -0.92 -9.45
CA ARG A 110 18.04 -1.56 -8.62
C ARG A 110 19.33 -1.71 -9.43
N ASP A 111 20.42 -1.18 -8.92
CA ASP A 111 21.74 -1.24 -9.53
C ASP A 111 21.75 -0.72 -10.99
N GLY A 112 20.94 0.32 -11.27
CA GLY A 112 20.79 0.94 -12.60
C GLY A 112 19.83 0.19 -13.53
N VAL A 113 19.23 -0.91 -13.11
CA VAL A 113 18.22 -1.67 -13.88
C VAL A 113 16.83 -1.26 -13.42
N ILE A 114 16.05 -0.62 -14.32
CA ILE A 114 14.65 -0.29 -14.08
C ILE A 114 13.90 -1.59 -13.84
N THR A 115 13.10 -1.63 -12.79
CA THR A 115 12.39 -2.84 -12.36
C THR A 115 11.07 -2.51 -11.69
N LEU A 116 10.26 -3.55 -11.46
CA LEU A 116 9.01 -3.48 -10.73
C LEU A 116 9.01 -4.54 -9.62
N HIS A 117 8.00 -4.51 -8.75
CA HIS A 117 7.95 -5.38 -7.58
C HIS A 117 6.74 -6.33 -7.64
N HIS A 118 6.99 -7.65 -7.76
CA HIS A 118 5.94 -8.67 -7.79
C HIS A 118 6.41 -10.01 -7.22
N SER A 119 5.51 -10.98 -7.10
CA SER A 119 5.75 -12.28 -6.46
C SER A 119 6.56 -13.29 -7.31
N ARG A 120 6.82 -13.00 -8.58
CA ARG A 120 7.52 -13.94 -9.50
C ARG A 120 9.03 -13.81 -9.47
N PHE A 121 9.59 -12.91 -8.67
CA PHE A 121 11.03 -12.87 -8.43
C PHE A 121 11.49 -14.07 -7.61
N SER A 122 12.74 -14.46 -7.79
CA SER A 122 13.34 -15.56 -7.05
C SER A 122 13.32 -15.30 -5.54
N ARG A 123 13.46 -16.37 -4.74
CA ARG A 123 13.58 -16.25 -3.28
C ARG A 123 14.80 -15.44 -2.84
N GLU A 124 15.83 -15.42 -3.64
CA GLU A 124 17.09 -14.73 -3.36
C GLU A 124 17.00 -13.24 -3.72
N ASP A 125 16.36 -12.90 -4.84
CA ASP A 125 16.20 -11.52 -5.30
C ASP A 125 15.18 -10.74 -4.49
N ARG A 126 14.15 -11.41 -3.98
CA ARG A 126 13.03 -10.77 -3.31
C ARG A 126 13.44 -9.94 -2.09
N PRO A 127 14.24 -10.44 -1.12
CA PRO A 127 14.66 -9.64 0.03
C PRO A 127 15.49 -8.42 -0.37
N MET A 128 16.25 -8.52 -1.44
CA MET A 128 17.06 -7.41 -1.94
C MET A 128 16.18 -6.33 -2.60
N LEU A 129 15.15 -6.73 -3.35
CA LEU A 129 14.16 -5.79 -3.88
C LEU A 129 13.36 -5.13 -2.76
N ASP A 130 12.90 -5.89 -1.78
CA ASP A 130 12.19 -5.40 -0.60
C ASP A 130 13.03 -4.32 0.11
N ALA A 131 14.30 -4.59 0.40
CA ALA A 131 15.21 -3.63 1.03
C ALA A 131 15.43 -2.38 0.16
N THR A 132 15.56 -2.53 -1.17
CA THR A 132 15.76 -1.39 -2.07
C THR A 132 14.50 -0.50 -2.12
N VAL A 133 13.31 -1.09 -2.18
CA VAL A 133 12.04 -0.34 -2.14
C VAL A 133 11.89 0.39 -0.80
N GLU A 134 12.19 -0.27 0.32
CA GLU A 134 12.12 0.37 1.64
C GLU A 134 13.14 1.51 1.79
N ALA A 135 14.36 1.35 1.29
CA ALA A 135 15.37 2.41 1.31
C ALA A 135 14.93 3.64 0.49
N GLN A 136 14.24 3.42 -0.63
CA GLN A 136 13.83 4.50 -1.51
C GLN A 136 12.42 5.05 -1.21
N LEU A 137 11.53 4.29 -0.58
CA LEU A 137 10.14 4.70 -0.35
C LEU A 137 9.69 4.53 1.11
N GLY A 138 10.57 4.17 2.03
CA GLY A 138 10.27 3.93 3.44
C GLY A 138 10.52 5.14 4.35
N LYS A 139 10.72 4.85 5.63
CA LYS A 139 11.04 5.84 6.65
C LYS A 139 12.40 6.49 6.36
N GLY A 140 12.43 7.82 6.36
CA GLY A 140 13.67 8.57 6.11
C GLY A 140 14.15 8.49 4.65
N ARG A 141 13.26 8.15 3.73
CA ARG A 141 13.51 8.10 2.29
C ARG A 141 14.12 9.39 1.74
N PRO A 142 14.88 9.35 0.65
CA PRO A 142 15.35 10.55 -0.03
C PRO A 142 14.20 11.47 -0.48
N SER A 143 14.47 12.73 -0.69
CA SER A 143 13.54 13.66 -1.37
C SER A 143 13.64 13.51 -2.89
N GLY A 144 12.64 14.07 -3.60
CA GLY A 144 12.56 14.08 -5.06
C GLY A 144 11.70 12.96 -5.64
N PRO A 145 11.39 13.03 -6.94
CA PRO A 145 10.45 12.14 -7.61
C PRO A 145 10.91 10.69 -7.65
N LEU A 146 9.97 9.79 -7.50
CA LEU A 146 10.16 8.34 -7.69
C LEU A 146 8.83 7.70 -8.05
N ILE A 147 8.83 6.77 -8.99
CA ILE A 147 7.67 5.95 -9.32
C ILE A 147 8.03 4.49 -9.06
N VAL A 148 7.31 3.86 -8.13
CA VAL A 148 7.43 2.43 -7.83
C VAL A 148 6.18 1.72 -8.33
N VAL A 149 6.34 0.78 -9.23
CA VAL A 149 5.25 -0.06 -9.75
C VAL A 149 5.36 -1.46 -9.17
N GLY A 150 4.23 -2.03 -8.76
CA GLY A 150 4.22 -3.41 -8.31
C GLY A 150 2.83 -3.99 -8.15
N THR A 151 2.76 -5.12 -7.47
CA THR A 151 1.53 -5.83 -7.18
C THR A 151 1.29 -5.92 -5.68
N GLN A 152 0.43 -6.85 -5.24
CA GLN A 152 0.09 -7.08 -3.82
C GLN A 152 1.30 -7.24 -2.90
N THR A 153 2.46 -7.50 -3.44
CA THR A 153 3.70 -7.63 -2.67
C THR A 153 4.14 -6.34 -1.98
N LEU A 154 3.66 -5.20 -2.46
CA LEU A 154 3.89 -3.88 -1.85
C LEU A 154 2.90 -3.55 -0.72
N GLU A 155 1.85 -4.37 -0.55
CA GLU A 155 0.83 -4.17 0.49
C GLU A 155 1.27 -4.70 1.85
N GLN A 156 2.08 -5.76 1.87
CA GLN A 156 2.39 -6.52 3.08
C GLN A 156 3.88 -6.42 3.41
N SER A 157 4.17 -6.43 4.69
CA SER A 157 5.51 -6.54 5.28
C SER A 157 6.50 -5.39 5.00
N LEU A 158 6.22 -4.47 4.08
CA LEU A 158 7.10 -3.34 3.77
C LEU A 158 6.66 -2.07 4.49
N ASP A 159 7.63 -1.31 5.01
CA ASP A 159 7.36 -0.03 5.68
C ASP A 159 7.44 1.15 4.70
N LEU A 160 6.47 1.22 3.79
CA LEU A 160 6.43 2.22 2.73
C LEU A 160 5.71 3.50 3.14
N ASP A 161 6.12 4.62 2.51
CA ASP A 161 5.62 5.97 2.76
C ASP A 161 5.58 6.79 1.46
N ALA A 162 4.57 6.56 0.64
CA ALA A 162 4.35 7.30 -0.60
C ALA A 162 3.65 8.65 -0.38
N ASP A 163 3.78 9.55 -1.36
CA ASP A 163 3.06 10.83 -1.41
C ASP A 163 1.73 10.67 -2.14
N PHE A 164 1.73 9.86 -3.21
CA PHE A 164 0.59 9.59 -4.08
C PHE A 164 0.46 8.09 -4.35
N LEU A 165 -0.77 7.59 -4.31
CA LEU A 165 -1.10 6.19 -4.59
C LEU A 165 -2.02 6.10 -5.81
N ILE A 166 -1.64 5.27 -6.77
CA ILE A 166 -2.51 4.83 -7.86
C ILE A 166 -2.74 3.33 -7.65
N THR A 167 -3.98 2.90 -7.61
CA THR A 167 -4.29 1.50 -7.32
C THR A 167 -5.50 1.00 -8.08
N ASP A 168 -5.46 -0.25 -8.54
CA ASP A 168 -6.65 -0.91 -9.08
C ASP A 168 -7.72 -1.04 -8.00
N LEU A 169 -8.98 -1.02 -8.41
CA LEU A 169 -10.12 -1.37 -7.57
C LEU A 169 -9.91 -2.76 -6.94
N CYS A 170 -10.13 -2.84 -5.65
CA CYS A 170 -9.93 -4.06 -4.87
C CYS A 170 -10.88 -4.09 -3.66
N PRO A 171 -11.00 -5.21 -2.92
CA PRO A 171 -11.76 -5.26 -1.68
C PRO A 171 -11.35 -4.17 -0.68
N MET A 172 -12.31 -3.67 0.10
CA MET A 172 -12.12 -2.50 0.96
C MET A 172 -11.01 -2.70 2.01
N ASP A 173 -10.88 -3.88 2.56
CA ASP A 173 -9.83 -4.22 3.53
C ASP A 173 -8.43 -4.15 2.91
N VAL A 174 -8.28 -4.60 1.66
CA VAL A 174 -7.05 -4.48 0.86
C VAL A 174 -6.78 -3.02 0.51
N LEU A 175 -7.81 -2.28 0.08
CA LEU A 175 -7.69 -0.86 -0.26
C LEU A 175 -7.21 -0.03 0.94
N LEU A 176 -7.72 -0.31 2.13
CA LEU A 176 -7.26 0.35 3.36
C LEU A 176 -5.80 0.01 3.70
N GLN A 177 -5.34 -1.22 3.41
CA GLN A 177 -3.93 -1.59 3.57
C GLN A 177 -3.03 -0.80 2.60
N ARG A 178 -3.45 -0.64 1.32
CA ARG A 178 -2.76 0.17 0.31
C ARG A 178 -2.70 1.64 0.72
N VAL A 179 -3.81 2.22 1.12
CA VAL A 179 -3.89 3.60 1.64
C VAL A 179 -3.05 3.77 2.92
N GLY A 180 -2.88 2.71 3.71
CA GLY A 180 -1.95 2.69 4.84
C GLY A 180 -0.50 2.95 4.46
N ARG A 181 -0.11 2.88 3.18
CA ARG A 181 1.23 3.20 2.65
C ARG A 181 1.42 4.67 2.28
N LEU A 182 0.35 5.46 2.29
CA LEU A 182 0.43 6.91 2.11
C LEU A 182 0.71 7.61 3.43
N HIS A 183 1.57 8.62 3.45
CA HIS A 183 1.80 9.51 4.60
C HIS A 183 1.96 8.76 5.93
N ARG A 184 2.69 7.66 5.92
CA ARG A 184 2.88 6.81 7.09
C ARG A 184 3.87 7.41 8.08
N HIS A 185 4.88 8.11 7.57
CA HIS A 185 5.93 8.75 8.34
C HIS A 185 5.94 10.26 8.16
N ALA A 186 6.62 10.97 9.05
CA ALA A 186 6.78 12.43 9.00
C ALA A 186 7.92 12.82 8.03
N ASN A 187 7.81 12.41 6.75
CA ASN A 187 8.74 12.85 5.71
C ASN A 187 8.32 14.20 5.12
N GLN A 188 9.28 14.93 4.54
CA GLN A 188 8.97 16.11 3.73
C GLN A 188 8.22 15.70 2.46
N ARG A 189 7.24 16.53 2.08
CA ARG A 189 6.38 16.26 0.93
C ARG A 189 6.31 17.48 0.02
N PRO A 190 6.12 17.28 -1.29
CA PRO A 190 5.82 18.37 -2.20
C PRO A 190 4.53 19.09 -1.77
N GLU A 191 4.43 20.38 -2.08
CA GLU A 191 3.29 21.24 -1.71
C GLU A 191 1.95 20.63 -2.14
N ALA A 192 1.86 20.16 -3.40
CA ALA A 192 0.66 19.56 -3.96
C ALA A 192 0.22 18.26 -3.24
N TYR A 193 1.15 17.61 -2.50
CA TYR A 193 0.91 16.32 -1.83
C TYR A 193 1.00 16.44 -0.30
N ARG A 194 0.74 17.60 0.28
CA ARG A 194 0.61 17.76 1.74
C ARG A 194 -0.59 17.02 2.32
N ILE A 195 -1.62 16.79 1.52
CA ILE A 195 -2.72 15.90 1.81
C ILE A 195 -2.49 14.61 1.02
N ALA A 196 -2.63 13.47 1.68
CA ALA A 196 -2.50 12.17 1.01
C ALA A 196 -3.54 12.04 -0.10
N GLN A 197 -3.14 11.58 -1.28
CA GLN A 197 -4.02 11.45 -2.43
C GLN A 197 -3.98 10.03 -2.97
N VAL A 198 -5.14 9.52 -3.35
CA VAL A 198 -5.28 8.22 -3.97
C VAL A 198 -6.18 8.30 -5.21
N VAL A 199 -5.75 7.66 -6.28
CA VAL A 199 -6.56 7.36 -7.45
C VAL A 199 -6.85 5.86 -7.46
N VAL A 200 -8.13 5.53 -7.45
CA VAL A 200 -8.61 4.15 -7.59
C VAL A 200 -9.03 3.94 -9.04
N LEU A 201 -8.33 3.05 -9.71
CA LEU A 201 -8.60 2.70 -11.10
C LEU A 201 -9.79 1.77 -11.17
N THR A 202 -10.79 2.15 -11.93
CA THR A 202 -12.03 1.40 -12.15
C THR A 202 -12.11 0.90 -13.60
N PRO A 203 -12.86 -0.19 -13.89
CA PRO A 203 -13.17 -0.56 -15.27
C PRO A 203 -14.06 0.51 -15.89
N LEU A 204 -13.96 0.67 -17.22
CA LEU A 204 -14.94 1.42 -17.99
C LEU A 204 -16.33 0.83 -17.75
N GLY A 205 -17.27 1.67 -17.32
CA GLY A 205 -18.66 1.29 -17.06
C GLY A 205 -19.45 1.00 -18.32
#